data_09501313fcda8eb6d320db0160ea18d2
#
_entry.id   09501313fcda8eb6d320db0160ea18d2
#
_cell.length_a   1.000
_cell.length_b   1.000
_cell.length_c   1.000
_cell.angle_alpha   90.00
_cell.angle_beta   90.00
_cell.angle_gamma   90.00
#
_symmetry.space_group_name_H-M   'P 1'
#
loop_
_entity.id
_entity.type
_entity.pdbx_description
1 polymer ?
#
loop_
_entity_poly.entity_id
_entity_poly.type
_entity_poly.pdbx_seq_one_letter_code
_entity_poly.pdbx_strand_id
1 'polypeptide(L)'
;MTLHIREATETKDMLLMESLERQIWGYSDDAVVGKEMLIALRFEGACVALAWDDELPVGLVLSFPTRDAKVQHSHMAGVIPEYRGQGVAYALKQFQKRWCLERGITRVVWTYDPLRAVNAYFNISKLGATCRRYLPRFYGEMGGINAGAASDRILAEWDLLEPEGKSVNLEPHIPSVNTLEDGLMVDANFTFEQPQLYFELPQNYSTLLEQDPAKAILWRERSRPLFLHYLKHYEITGFRREGGNAYLLERISV
;
A
#
# COMPACT_ATOMS: atom_id res chain seq x y z
N MET A 1 -21.21 -5.82 -14.20
CA MET A 1 -20.32 -4.68 -13.92
C MET A 1 -19.69 -4.22 -15.22
N THR A 2 -20.00 -3.00 -15.64
CA THR A 2 -19.42 -2.36 -16.83
C THR A 2 -18.38 -1.35 -16.39
N LEU A 3 -17.24 -1.87 -15.92
CA LEU A 3 -16.19 -1.05 -15.34
C LEU A 3 -15.47 -0.20 -16.40
N HIS A 4 -15.47 1.12 -16.20
CA HIS A 4 -14.61 2.03 -16.96
C HIS A 4 -13.90 3.02 -16.03
N ILE A 5 -12.74 3.51 -16.45
CA ILE A 5 -11.94 4.44 -15.67
C ILE A 5 -11.56 5.61 -16.57
N ARG A 6 -11.76 6.83 -16.06
CA ARG A 6 -11.39 8.05 -16.75
C ARG A 6 -10.80 9.09 -15.82
N GLU A 7 -10.03 10.00 -16.38
CA GLU A 7 -9.56 11.17 -15.63
C GLU A 7 -10.75 12.00 -15.12
N ALA A 8 -10.61 12.51 -13.90
CA ALA A 8 -11.51 13.49 -13.32
C ALA A 8 -11.14 14.88 -13.86
N THR A 9 -11.96 15.44 -14.73
CA THR A 9 -11.63 16.69 -15.44
C THR A 9 -12.53 17.85 -15.08
N GLU A 10 -13.72 17.58 -14.58
CA GLU A 10 -14.72 18.57 -14.26
C GLU A 10 -14.84 18.80 -12.75
N THR A 11 -15.32 19.96 -12.34
CA THR A 11 -15.54 20.28 -10.91
C THR A 11 -16.46 19.26 -10.22
N LYS A 12 -17.48 18.73 -10.94
CA LYS A 12 -18.35 17.69 -10.39
C LYS A 12 -17.59 16.40 -10.07
N ASP A 13 -16.56 16.05 -10.87
CA ASP A 13 -15.74 14.87 -10.61
C ASP A 13 -14.94 15.03 -9.30
N MET A 14 -14.45 16.23 -9.01
CA MET A 14 -13.73 16.52 -7.75
C MET A 14 -14.65 16.40 -6.53
N LEU A 15 -15.90 16.81 -6.63
CA LEU A 15 -16.89 16.61 -5.56
C LEU A 15 -17.23 15.14 -5.36
N LEU A 16 -17.25 14.35 -6.43
CA LEU A 16 -17.39 12.89 -6.32
C LEU A 16 -16.17 12.23 -5.66
N MET A 17 -14.96 12.72 -5.92
CA MET A 17 -13.75 12.28 -5.22
C MET A 17 -13.88 12.48 -3.69
N GLU A 18 -14.27 13.68 -3.23
CA GLU A 18 -14.52 13.95 -1.81
C GLU A 18 -15.58 13.00 -1.21
N SER A 19 -16.67 12.77 -1.94
CA SER A 19 -17.72 11.85 -1.50
C SER A 19 -17.21 10.41 -1.36
N LEU A 20 -16.42 9.95 -2.33
CA LEU A 20 -15.80 8.61 -2.28
C LEU A 20 -14.79 8.48 -1.14
N GLU A 21 -14.01 9.52 -0.84
CA GLU A 21 -13.10 9.50 0.31
C GLU A 21 -13.84 9.24 1.62
N ARG A 22 -14.98 9.90 1.84
CA ARG A 22 -15.84 9.66 3.02
C ARG A 22 -16.36 8.23 3.06
N GLN A 23 -16.84 7.72 1.94
CA GLN A 23 -17.39 6.36 1.86
C GLN A 23 -16.32 5.27 2.04
N ILE A 24 -15.11 5.48 1.52
CA ILE A 24 -14.04 4.48 1.52
C ILE A 24 -13.33 4.42 2.87
N TRP A 25 -13.05 5.58 3.48
CA TRP A 25 -12.21 5.69 4.68
C TRP A 25 -12.92 6.21 5.93
N GLY A 26 -14.17 6.68 5.80
CA GLY A 26 -14.91 7.26 6.93
C GLY A 26 -14.32 8.59 7.39
N TYR A 27 -13.74 9.37 6.47
CA TYR A 27 -13.16 10.67 6.81
C TYR A 27 -14.24 11.70 7.12
N SER A 28 -13.95 12.58 8.06
CA SER A 28 -14.69 13.83 8.29
C SER A 28 -14.40 14.86 7.19
N ASP A 29 -15.23 15.89 7.11
CA ASP A 29 -15.13 16.91 6.05
C ASP A 29 -13.80 17.66 6.03
N ASP A 30 -13.16 17.79 7.18
CA ASP A 30 -11.84 18.43 7.34
C ASP A 30 -10.65 17.50 6.99
N ALA A 31 -10.90 16.22 6.77
CA ALA A 31 -9.87 15.22 6.47
C ALA A 31 -9.81 14.80 5.00
N VAL A 32 -10.80 15.18 4.18
CA VAL A 32 -10.80 14.90 2.73
C VAL A 32 -9.93 15.89 1.97
N VAL A 33 -9.42 15.47 0.83
CA VAL A 33 -8.71 16.37 -0.09
C VAL A 33 -9.75 17.20 -0.84
N GLY A 34 -9.91 18.46 -0.45
CA GLY A 34 -10.93 19.36 -1.01
C GLY A 34 -10.75 19.61 -2.51
N LYS A 35 -11.87 19.89 -3.20
CA LYS A 35 -11.94 20.06 -4.65
C LYS A 35 -10.94 21.08 -5.20
N GLU A 36 -10.70 22.18 -4.46
CA GLU A 36 -9.75 23.22 -4.86
C GLU A 36 -8.32 22.66 -4.93
N MET A 37 -7.95 21.82 -3.95
CA MET A 37 -6.66 21.14 -3.94
C MET A 37 -6.57 20.11 -5.06
N LEU A 38 -7.62 19.32 -5.32
CA LEU A 38 -7.65 18.35 -6.42
C LEU A 38 -7.47 19.05 -7.79
N ILE A 39 -8.12 20.21 -7.99
CA ILE A 39 -7.98 21.01 -9.20
C ILE A 39 -6.53 21.52 -9.34
N ALA A 40 -5.95 22.06 -8.27
CA ALA A 40 -4.58 22.56 -8.26
C ALA A 40 -3.56 21.43 -8.53
N LEU A 41 -3.71 20.28 -7.86
CA LEU A 41 -2.85 19.11 -8.07
C LEU A 41 -2.93 18.61 -9.52
N ARG A 42 -4.15 18.55 -10.09
CA ARG A 42 -4.33 18.15 -11.49
C ARG A 42 -3.65 19.13 -12.45
N PHE A 43 -3.76 20.43 -12.19
CA PHE A 43 -3.08 21.46 -12.98
C PHE A 43 -1.55 21.29 -12.96
N GLU A 44 -0.98 20.89 -11.82
CA GLU A 44 0.45 20.60 -11.66
C GLU A 44 0.87 19.19 -12.13
N GLY A 45 -0.01 18.47 -12.82
CA GLY A 45 0.33 17.16 -13.41
C GLY A 45 0.07 15.97 -12.51
N ALA A 46 -0.89 16.07 -11.60
CA ALA A 46 -1.39 14.93 -10.85
C ALA A 46 -2.29 14.04 -11.72
N CYS A 47 -2.20 12.71 -11.51
CA CYS A 47 -3.21 11.77 -11.99
C CYS A 47 -4.39 11.77 -11.01
N VAL A 48 -5.52 12.28 -11.44
CA VAL A 48 -6.79 12.28 -10.70
C VAL A 48 -7.80 11.52 -11.54
N ALA A 49 -8.26 10.36 -11.08
CA ALA A 49 -9.16 9.52 -11.87
C ALA A 49 -10.20 8.78 -11.03
N LEU A 50 -11.33 8.49 -11.66
CA LEU A 50 -12.47 7.79 -11.08
C LEU A 50 -12.74 6.49 -11.84
N ALA A 51 -13.08 5.45 -11.10
CA ALA A 51 -13.63 4.20 -11.61
C ALA A 51 -15.15 4.22 -11.50
N TRP A 52 -15.84 3.77 -12.54
CA TRP A 52 -17.28 3.80 -12.69
C TRP A 52 -17.81 2.40 -13.02
N ASP A 53 -18.93 2.02 -12.44
CA ASP A 53 -19.79 0.95 -12.92
C ASP A 53 -21.04 1.61 -13.51
N ASP A 54 -21.15 1.62 -14.84
CA ASP A 54 -22.09 2.47 -15.57
C ASP A 54 -21.99 3.95 -15.11
N GLU A 55 -23.04 4.50 -14.47
CA GLU A 55 -23.08 5.87 -13.96
C GLU A 55 -22.67 6.01 -12.49
N LEU A 56 -22.35 4.90 -11.80
CA LEU A 56 -22.00 4.92 -10.38
C LEU A 56 -20.46 5.03 -10.20
N PRO A 57 -19.96 6.06 -9.52
CA PRO A 57 -18.56 6.13 -9.17
C PRO A 57 -18.26 5.14 -8.02
N VAL A 58 -17.34 4.20 -8.25
CA VAL A 58 -17.06 3.08 -7.33
C VAL A 58 -15.65 3.07 -6.76
N GLY A 59 -14.78 3.94 -7.26
CA GLY A 59 -13.41 4.03 -6.77
C GLY A 59 -12.66 5.23 -7.33
N LEU A 60 -11.51 5.50 -6.73
CA LEU A 60 -10.69 6.65 -7.08
C LEU A 60 -9.19 6.33 -7.03
N VAL A 61 -8.39 7.11 -7.76
CA VAL A 61 -6.95 7.20 -7.62
C VAL A 61 -6.50 8.65 -7.72
N LEU A 62 -5.61 9.04 -6.80
CA LEU A 62 -4.91 10.32 -6.80
C LEU A 62 -3.41 10.06 -6.68
N SER A 63 -2.63 10.59 -7.61
CA SER A 63 -1.18 10.71 -7.45
C SER A 63 -0.72 12.08 -7.91
N PHE A 64 0.41 12.54 -7.38
CA PHE A 64 0.94 13.87 -7.68
C PHE A 64 2.44 13.81 -7.98
N PRO A 65 2.98 14.80 -8.72
CA PRO A 65 4.39 14.89 -9.06
C PRO A 65 5.28 14.92 -7.82
N THR A 66 6.48 14.38 -7.95
CA THR A 66 7.56 14.53 -6.96
C THR A 66 8.63 15.49 -7.49
N ARG A 67 9.73 15.64 -6.75
CA ARG A 67 10.90 16.39 -7.23
C ARG A 67 11.60 15.74 -8.42
N ASP A 68 11.44 14.44 -8.57
CA ASP A 68 11.93 13.68 -9.73
C ASP A 68 10.80 13.59 -10.77
N ALA A 69 11.00 14.19 -11.92
CA ALA A 69 10.00 14.22 -13.01
C ALA A 69 9.60 12.83 -13.53
N LYS A 70 10.40 11.80 -13.24
CA LYS A 70 10.09 10.40 -13.60
C LYS A 70 9.33 9.65 -12.52
N VAL A 71 8.98 10.30 -11.41
CA VAL A 71 8.36 9.66 -10.24
C VAL A 71 7.07 10.38 -9.84
N GLN A 72 5.99 9.63 -9.69
CA GLN A 72 4.74 10.09 -9.07
C GLN A 72 4.58 9.50 -7.66
N HIS A 73 4.05 10.28 -6.74
CA HIS A 73 3.58 9.77 -5.46
C HIS A 73 2.09 9.44 -5.52
N SER A 74 1.73 8.16 -5.44
CA SER A 74 0.33 7.72 -5.37
C SER A 74 -0.19 7.95 -3.96
N HIS A 75 -0.95 9.02 -3.76
CA HIS A 75 -1.43 9.43 -2.44
C HIS A 75 -2.59 8.58 -1.97
N MET A 76 -3.57 8.37 -2.85
CA MET A 76 -4.77 7.59 -2.57
C MET A 76 -5.10 6.64 -3.72
N ALA A 77 -5.55 5.45 -3.38
CA ALA A 77 -6.25 4.53 -4.26
C ALA A 77 -7.26 3.75 -3.41
N GLY A 78 -8.53 3.85 -3.75
CA GLY A 78 -9.58 3.26 -2.93
C GLY A 78 -10.79 2.84 -3.73
N VAL A 79 -11.56 1.91 -3.15
CA VAL A 79 -12.78 1.34 -3.74
C VAL A 79 -13.82 1.24 -2.63
N ILE A 80 -15.05 1.63 -2.92
CA ILE A 80 -16.17 1.51 -1.97
C ILE A 80 -16.35 0.05 -1.53
N PRO A 81 -16.82 -0.20 -0.30
CA PRO A 81 -16.88 -1.54 0.28
C PRO A 81 -17.55 -2.59 -0.61
N GLU A 82 -18.65 -2.25 -1.25
CA GLU A 82 -19.48 -3.14 -2.06
C GLU A 82 -18.79 -3.65 -3.33
N TYR A 83 -17.76 -2.93 -3.79
CA TYR A 83 -17.00 -3.26 -5.02
C TYR A 83 -15.59 -3.80 -4.73
N ARG A 84 -15.24 -4.03 -3.45
CA ARG A 84 -13.97 -4.65 -3.07
C ARG A 84 -13.91 -6.11 -3.52
N GLY A 85 -12.70 -6.58 -3.83
CA GLY A 85 -12.48 -7.96 -4.30
C GLY A 85 -12.85 -8.21 -5.77
N GLN A 86 -13.42 -7.24 -6.48
CA GLN A 86 -13.89 -7.37 -7.87
C GLN A 86 -12.89 -6.82 -8.92
N GLY A 87 -11.63 -6.58 -8.54
CA GLY A 87 -10.60 -6.14 -9.47
C GLY A 87 -10.52 -4.62 -9.71
N VAL A 88 -11.44 -3.81 -9.17
CA VAL A 88 -11.50 -2.35 -9.40
C VAL A 88 -10.20 -1.65 -8.98
N ALA A 89 -9.64 -1.99 -7.82
CA ALA A 89 -8.38 -1.40 -7.35
C ALA A 89 -7.21 -1.70 -8.32
N TYR A 90 -7.16 -2.93 -8.85
CA TYR A 90 -6.15 -3.31 -9.84
C TYR A 90 -6.33 -2.51 -11.13
N ALA A 91 -7.56 -2.39 -11.63
CA ALA A 91 -7.87 -1.62 -12.82
C ALA A 91 -7.50 -0.13 -12.67
N LEU A 92 -7.75 0.48 -11.50
CA LEU A 92 -7.32 1.85 -11.17
C LEU A 92 -5.78 1.99 -11.23
N LYS A 93 -5.04 1.02 -10.67
CA LYS A 93 -3.56 1.02 -10.73
C LYS A 93 -3.05 0.81 -12.16
N GLN A 94 -3.71 -0.02 -12.96
CA GLN A 94 -3.37 -0.21 -14.38
C GLN A 94 -3.66 1.06 -15.21
N PHE A 95 -4.73 1.77 -14.90
CA PHE A 95 -5.00 3.09 -15.48
C PHE A 95 -3.87 4.07 -15.11
N GLN A 96 -3.51 4.18 -13.82
CA GLN A 96 -2.43 5.02 -13.33
C GLN A 96 -1.09 4.69 -14.03
N LYS A 97 -0.77 3.39 -14.21
CA LYS A 97 0.44 2.93 -14.92
C LYS A 97 0.48 3.46 -16.35
N ARG A 98 -0.58 3.25 -17.13
CA ARG A 98 -0.66 3.75 -18.51
C ARG A 98 -0.54 5.27 -18.56
N TRP A 99 -1.31 5.96 -17.72
CA TRP A 99 -1.30 7.42 -17.61
C TRP A 99 0.11 7.98 -17.32
N CYS A 100 0.86 7.34 -16.43
CA CYS A 100 2.23 7.69 -16.07
C CYS A 100 3.18 7.45 -17.26
N LEU A 101 3.15 6.27 -17.87
CA LEU A 101 4.06 5.91 -18.97
C LEU A 101 3.87 6.81 -20.20
N GLU A 102 2.64 7.19 -20.54
CA GLU A 102 2.33 8.13 -21.62
C GLU A 102 2.96 9.52 -21.39
N ARG A 103 3.32 9.84 -20.14
CA ARG A 103 3.93 11.12 -19.72
C ARG A 103 5.41 10.99 -19.37
N GLY A 104 6.04 9.85 -19.70
CA GLY A 104 7.45 9.59 -19.41
C GLY A 104 7.78 9.33 -17.93
N ILE A 105 6.76 9.13 -17.09
CA ILE A 105 6.89 8.77 -15.68
C ILE A 105 7.06 7.26 -15.61
N THR A 106 8.17 6.80 -15.05
CA THR A 106 8.55 5.38 -15.04
C THR A 106 8.44 4.72 -13.68
N ARG A 107 8.20 5.49 -12.63
CA ARG A 107 8.10 4.97 -11.27
C ARG A 107 6.95 5.62 -10.49
N VAL A 108 6.23 4.81 -9.74
CA VAL A 108 5.22 5.26 -8.78
C VAL A 108 5.59 4.79 -7.38
N VAL A 109 5.53 5.71 -6.41
CA VAL A 109 5.82 5.42 -5.01
C VAL A 109 4.61 5.73 -4.15
N TRP A 110 4.43 4.98 -3.05
CA TRP A 110 3.40 5.26 -2.04
C TRP A 110 3.75 4.63 -0.72
N THR A 111 3.02 5.01 0.32
CA THR A 111 3.17 4.39 1.64
C THR A 111 1.92 3.59 2.01
N TYR A 112 2.12 2.47 2.70
CA TYR A 112 1.03 1.69 3.26
C TYR A 112 1.40 1.12 4.63
N ASP A 113 0.39 0.66 5.39
CA ASP A 113 0.62 0.01 6.68
C ASP A 113 1.18 -1.40 6.47
N PRO A 114 2.44 -1.66 6.90
CA PRO A 114 3.13 -2.93 6.64
C PRO A 114 2.49 -4.15 7.31
N LEU A 115 1.64 -3.97 8.33
CA LEU A 115 0.97 -5.10 9.00
C LEU A 115 -0.35 -5.51 8.32
N ARG A 116 -0.86 -4.72 7.36
CA ARG A 116 -2.07 -5.06 6.60
C ARG A 116 -1.73 -6.02 5.45
N ALA A 117 -1.86 -7.32 5.69
CA ALA A 117 -1.52 -8.39 4.74
C ALA A 117 -2.24 -8.27 3.38
N VAL A 118 -3.48 -7.78 3.37
CA VAL A 118 -4.24 -7.55 2.12
C VAL A 118 -3.54 -6.51 1.24
N ASN A 119 -3.07 -5.40 1.86
CA ASN A 119 -2.34 -4.36 1.14
C ASN A 119 -0.95 -4.87 0.70
N ALA A 120 -0.26 -5.60 1.57
CA ALA A 120 1.03 -6.21 1.26
C ALA A 120 0.93 -7.13 0.04
N TYR A 121 -0.02 -8.06 0.05
CA TYR A 121 -0.25 -8.96 -1.09
C TYR A 121 -0.58 -8.20 -2.39
N PHE A 122 -1.46 -7.21 -2.30
CA PHE A 122 -1.82 -6.41 -3.46
C PHE A 122 -0.62 -5.65 -4.04
N ASN A 123 0.13 -4.96 -3.18
CA ASN A 123 1.25 -4.14 -3.60
C ASN A 123 2.43 -4.96 -4.14
N ILE A 124 2.80 -6.03 -3.43
CA ILE A 124 3.98 -6.82 -3.77
C ILE A 124 3.64 -7.89 -4.84
N SER A 125 2.64 -8.76 -4.56
CA SER A 125 2.38 -9.90 -5.46
C SER A 125 1.56 -9.53 -6.68
N LYS A 126 0.64 -8.55 -6.59
CA LYS A 126 -0.21 -8.19 -7.74
C LYS A 126 0.39 -7.09 -8.60
N LEU A 127 1.00 -6.06 -7.99
CA LEU A 127 1.59 -4.94 -8.73
C LEU A 127 3.08 -5.12 -8.99
N GLY A 128 3.79 -5.96 -8.24
CA GLY A 128 5.24 -6.13 -8.36
C GLY A 128 6.05 -5.00 -7.73
N ALA A 129 5.46 -4.24 -6.80
CA ALA A 129 6.20 -3.23 -6.06
C ALA A 129 7.17 -3.86 -5.07
N THR A 130 8.27 -3.17 -4.78
CA THR A 130 9.26 -3.56 -3.76
C THR A 130 9.31 -2.54 -2.64
N CYS A 131 9.91 -2.89 -1.49
CA CYS A 131 10.00 -1.98 -0.36
C CYS A 131 11.36 -2.06 0.35
N ARG A 132 12.00 -0.88 0.54
CA ARG A 132 13.29 -0.75 1.24
C ARG A 132 13.25 0.18 2.45
N ARG A 133 12.20 0.98 2.61
CA ARG A 133 12.17 2.04 3.63
C ARG A 133 10.98 1.88 4.56
N TYR A 134 11.28 1.80 5.85
CA TYR A 134 10.30 1.85 6.92
C TYR A 134 10.28 3.25 7.54
N LEU A 135 9.07 3.78 7.75
CA LEU A 135 8.81 5.14 8.17
C LEU A 135 7.98 5.10 9.47
N PRO A 136 8.61 5.13 10.64
CA PRO A 136 7.89 5.07 11.90
C PRO A 136 7.09 6.36 12.12
N ARG A 137 5.82 6.22 12.57
CA ARG A 137 4.89 7.32 12.90
C ARG A 137 4.78 8.40 11.82
N PHE A 138 4.77 7.99 10.55
CA PHE A 138 4.94 8.89 9.40
C PHE A 138 3.88 9.98 9.29
N TYR A 139 2.62 9.68 9.62
CA TYR A 139 1.51 10.64 9.58
C TYR A 139 1.09 11.16 10.97
N GLY A 140 1.83 10.85 12.04
CA GLY A 140 1.40 11.19 13.39
C GLY A 140 0.18 10.36 13.81
N GLU A 141 -0.78 10.98 14.51
CA GLU A 141 -2.06 10.36 14.84
C GLU A 141 -2.97 10.34 13.61
N MET A 142 -3.69 9.26 13.39
CA MET A 142 -4.59 9.09 12.25
C MET A 142 -6.03 8.87 12.72
N GLY A 143 -6.97 9.41 11.93
CA GLY A 143 -8.41 9.20 12.12
C GLY A 143 -9.00 8.09 11.24
N GLY A 144 -10.33 7.96 11.26
CA GLY A 144 -11.10 7.01 10.47
C GLY A 144 -10.72 5.56 10.78
N ILE A 145 -10.67 4.72 9.76
CA ILE A 145 -10.32 3.28 9.89
C ILE A 145 -8.89 3.01 10.37
N ASN A 146 -8.08 4.05 10.53
CA ASN A 146 -6.69 3.97 11.00
C ASN A 146 -6.51 4.51 12.43
N ALA A 147 -7.58 4.94 13.09
CA ALA A 147 -7.54 5.46 14.45
C ALA A 147 -7.00 4.43 15.45
N GLY A 148 -6.28 4.91 16.47
CA GLY A 148 -5.79 4.08 17.59
C GLY A 148 -4.51 3.29 17.31
N ALA A 149 -3.97 3.29 16.07
CA ALA A 149 -2.68 2.68 15.76
C ALA A 149 -1.63 3.72 15.39
N ALA A 150 -0.37 3.47 15.76
CA ALA A 150 0.73 4.29 15.27
C ALA A 150 0.80 4.23 13.74
N SER A 151 0.97 5.38 13.10
CA SER A 151 0.96 5.54 11.64
C SER A 151 2.26 5.09 10.97
N ASP A 152 2.84 3.98 11.41
CA ASP A 152 4.01 3.40 10.77
C ASP A 152 3.68 3.01 9.32
N ARG A 153 4.56 3.34 8.42
CA ARG A 153 4.41 3.08 6.99
C ARG A 153 5.64 2.37 6.43
N ILE A 154 5.42 1.67 5.33
CA ILE A 154 6.49 1.20 4.48
C ILE A 154 6.33 1.86 3.11
N LEU A 155 7.44 2.29 2.51
CA LEU A 155 7.45 2.89 1.18
C LEU A 155 7.49 1.79 0.13
N ALA A 156 6.45 1.70 -0.67
CA ALA A 156 6.41 0.87 -1.87
C ALA A 156 6.96 1.66 -3.06
N GLU A 157 7.77 1.00 -3.88
CA GLU A 157 8.31 1.51 -5.13
C GLU A 157 7.90 0.56 -6.26
N TRP A 158 7.17 1.09 -7.24
CA TRP A 158 6.70 0.33 -8.40
C TRP A 158 7.40 0.85 -9.65
N ASP A 159 8.30 0.04 -10.18
CA ASP A 159 8.90 0.29 -11.49
C ASP A 159 7.87 -0.10 -12.56
N LEU A 160 7.43 0.88 -13.34
CA LEU A 160 6.37 0.68 -14.34
C LEU A 160 6.88 0.01 -15.62
N LEU A 161 8.20 -0.05 -15.81
CA LEU A 161 8.83 -0.70 -16.96
C LEU A 161 9.04 -2.19 -16.73
N GLU A 162 9.07 -2.62 -15.47
CA GLU A 162 9.22 -4.02 -15.12
C GLU A 162 7.93 -4.82 -15.38
N PRO A 163 8.06 -6.08 -15.81
CA PRO A 163 6.92 -6.96 -15.99
C PRO A 163 6.24 -7.25 -14.63
N GLU A 164 4.92 -7.35 -14.67
CA GLU A 164 4.14 -7.75 -13.48
C GLU A 164 4.35 -9.23 -13.18
N GLY A 165 4.24 -9.58 -11.89
CA GLY A 165 4.31 -10.98 -11.46
C GLY A 165 5.70 -11.59 -11.58
N LYS A 166 6.76 -10.85 -11.27
CA LYS A 166 8.10 -11.44 -11.16
C LYS A 166 8.05 -12.69 -10.30
N SER A 167 8.43 -13.82 -10.88
CA SER A 167 8.70 -15.04 -10.11
C SER A 167 10.01 -14.84 -9.36
N VAL A 168 9.96 -14.89 -8.05
CA VAL A 168 11.17 -14.93 -7.21
C VAL A 168 11.63 -16.38 -7.14
N ASN A 169 12.90 -16.63 -7.44
CA ASN A 169 13.50 -17.94 -7.21
C ASN A 169 13.66 -18.13 -5.69
N LEU A 170 12.89 -19.08 -5.14
CA LEU A 170 12.94 -19.35 -3.71
C LEU A 170 14.08 -20.32 -3.38
N GLU A 171 14.84 -19.99 -2.33
CA GLU A 171 15.80 -20.90 -1.72
C GLU A 171 15.08 -22.12 -1.13
N PRO A 172 15.72 -23.31 -1.08
CA PRO A 172 15.10 -24.53 -0.55
C PRO A 172 14.67 -24.43 0.91
N HIS A 173 15.32 -23.59 1.69
CA HIS A 173 15.01 -23.37 3.09
C HIS A 173 15.19 -21.89 3.46
N ILE A 174 14.07 -21.20 3.72
CA ILE A 174 14.05 -19.78 4.06
C ILE A 174 13.64 -19.64 5.53
N PRO A 175 14.54 -19.18 6.43
CA PRO A 175 14.19 -18.98 7.83
C PRO A 175 13.30 -17.75 8.01
N SER A 176 12.46 -17.76 9.06
CA SER A 176 11.67 -16.61 9.47
C SER A 176 12.38 -15.81 10.54
N VAL A 177 12.43 -14.48 10.39
CA VAL A 177 13.05 -13.55 11.35
C VAL A 177 12.27 -13.40 12.65
N ASN A 178 11.04 -13.90 12.68
CA ASN A 178 10.18 -13.89 13.86
C ASN A 178 9.33 -15.14 13.94
N THR A 179 8.92 -15.50 15.16
CA THR A 179 8.01 -16.61 15.44
C THR A 179 6.68 -16.11 15.98
N LEU A 180 5.61 -16.85 15.68
CA LEU A 180 4.26 -16.54 16.13
C LEU A 180 3.72 -17.64 17.03
N GLU A 181 3.11 -17.24 18.15
CA GLU A 181 2.31 -18.12 19.02
C GLU A 181 0.97 -17.42 19.28
N ASP A 182 -0.13 -18.15 19.15
CA ASP A 182 -1.50 -17.65 19.35
C ASP A 182 -1.78 -16.34 18.58
N GLY A 183 -1.20 -16.23 17.37
CA GLY A 183 -1.35 -15.08 16.50
C GLY A 183 -0.65 -13.81 16.98
N LEU A 184 0.29 -13.91 17.93
CA LEU A 184 1.15 -12.83 18.39
C LEU A 184 2.61 -13.17 18.08
N MET A 185 3.40 -12.17 17.71
CA MET A 185 4.85 -12.31 17.59
C MET A 185 5.48 -12.44 18.98
N VAL A 186 6.11 -13.60 19.24
CA VAL A 186 6.70 -13.92 20.56
C VAL A 186 8.21 -13.80 20.57
N ASP A 187 8.87 -14.02 19.43
CA ASP A 187 10.33 -13.94 19.33
C ASP A 187 10.76 -13.23 18.05
N ALA A 188 11.96 -12.67 18.05
CA ALA A 188 12.55 -11.92 16.99
C ALA A 188 14.06 -12.18 16.88
N ASN A 189 14.52 -12.60 15.73
CA ASN A 189 15.95 -12.82 15.46
C ASN A 189 16.51 -11.66 14.63
N PHE A 190 17.63 -11.09 15.05
CA PHE A 190 18.34 -9.97 14.40
C PHE A 190 19.68 -10.38 13.81
N THR A 191 20.00 -11.68 13.81
CA THR A 191 21.34 -12.17 13.43
C THR A 191 21.37 -12.93 12.11
N PHE A 192 20.20 -13.12 11.48
CA PHE A 192 20.13 -13.82 10.20
C PHE A 192 20.74 -13.01 9.06
N GLU A 193 21.55 -13.71 8.25
CA GLU A 193 22.26 -13.13 7.10
C GLU A 193 22.04 -13.91 5.79
N GLN A 194 21.11 -14.85 5.78
CA GLN A 194 20.81 -15.66 4.61
C GLN A 194 20.33 -14.79 3.44
N PRO A 195 20.51 -15.21 2.19
CA PRO A 195 20.09 -14.46 1.00
C PRO A 195 18.61 -14.11 1.00
N GLN A 196 17.77 -15.01 1.53
CA GLN A 196 16.33 -14.82 1.66
C GLN A 196 15.87 -15.10 3.08
N LEU A 197 14.90 -14.29 3.56
CA LEU A 197 14.30 -14.41 4.89
C LEU A 197 12.79 -14.21 4.77
N TYR A 198 12.02 -14.86 5.63
CA TYR A 198 10.61 -14.51 5.83
C TYR A 198 10.43 -13.61 7.05
N PHE A 199 9.48 -12.69 6.93
CA PHE A 199 8.97 -11.90 8.04
C PHE A 199 7.47 -12.18 8.16
N GLU A 200 7.11 -12.95 9.17
CA GLU A 200 5.72 -13.36 9.43
C GLU A 200 4.87 -12.18 9.90
N LEU A 201 3.64 -12.11 9.39
CA LEU A 201 2.68 -11.06 9.69
C LEU A 201 1.43 -11.60 10.42
N PRO A 202 0.66 -10.75 11.09
CA PRO A 202 -0.63 -11.16 11.62
C PRO A 202 -1.58 -11.57 10.50
N GLN A 203 -2.46 -12.52 10.76
CA GLN A 203 -3.41 -13.02 9.78
C GLN A 203 -4.35 -11.92 9.28
N ASN A 204 -4.87 -11.11 10.19
CA ASN A 204 -5.69 -9.94 9.88
C ASN A 204 -5.48 -8.83 10.91
N TYR A 205 -4.60 -7.90 10.59
CA TYR A 205 -4.28 -6.78 11.48
C TYR A 205 -5.44 -5.81 11.68
N SER A 206 -6.32 -5.63 10.68
CA SER A 206 -7.48 -4.75 10.80
C SER A 206 -8.48 -5.30 11.82
N THR A 207 -8.82 -6.58 11.72
CA THR A 207 -9.67 -7.26 12.71
C THR A 207 -9.03 -7.26 14.09
N LEU A 208 -7.71 -7.47 14.17
CA LEU A 208 -6.99 -7.42 15.44
C LEU A 208 -7.09 -6.04 16.09
N LEU A 209 -6.95 -4.96 15.30
CA LEU A 209 -7.06 -3.58 15.79
C LEU A 209 -8.46 -3.27 16.34
N GLU A 210 -9.51 -3.84 15.74
CA GLU A 210 -10.90 -3.67 16.19
C GLU A 210 -11.24 -4.52 17.44
N GLN A 211 -10.78 -5.77 17.50
CA GLN A 211 -11.17 -6.75 18.51
C GLN A 211 -10.23 -6.82 19.72
N ASP A 212 -8.93 -6.55 19.52
CA ASP A 212 -7.90 -6.57 20.54
C ASP A 212 -6.84 -5.49 20.26
N PRO A 213 -7.16 -4.21 20.51
CA PRO A 213 -6.25 -3.10 20.26
C PRO A 213 -4.90 -3.24 21.00
N ALA A 214 -4.90 -3.84 22.20
CA ALA A 214 -3.67 -4.04 22.97
C ALA A 214 -2.72 -5.00 22.25
N LYS A 215 -3.23 -6.10 21.70
CA LYS A 215 -2.47 -7.05 20.90
C LYS A 215 -1.98 -6.41 19.58
N ALA A 216 -2.79 -5.57 18.95
CA ALA A 216 -2.40 -4.83 17.76
C ALA A 216 -1.26 -3.83 18.03
N ILE A 217 -1.29 -3.13 19.18
CA ILE A 217 -0.20 -2.25 19.61
C ILE A 217 1.09 -3.05 19.82
N LEU A 218 1.02 -4.19 20.53
CA LEU A 218 2.18 -5.08 20.72
C LEU A 218 2.78 -5.55 19.39
N TRP A 219 1.95 -5.90 18.41
CA TRP A 219 2.41 -6.23 17.06
C TRP A 219 3.21 -5.08 16.43
N ARG A 220 2.69 -3.86 16.55
CA ARG A 220 3.35 -2.67 16.02
C ARG A 220 4.69 -2.41 16.68
N GLU A 221 4.73 -2.51 18.00
CA GLU A 221 5.95 -2.26 18.78
C GLU A 221 7.03 -3.33 18.54
N ARG A 222 6.65 -4.60 18.47
CA ARG A 222 7.58 -5.71 18.25
C ARG A 222 8.08 -5.80 16.81
N SER A 223 7.25 -5.48 15.82
CA SER A 223 7.61 -5.53 14.41
C SER A 223 8.51 -4.37 13.97
N ARG A 224 8.35 -3.18 14.55
CA ARG A 224 9.12 -1.98 14.19
C ARG A 224 10.64 -2.17 14.23
N PRO A 225 11.24 -2.71 15.30
CA PRO A 225 12.69 -2.94 15.35
C PRO A 225 13.18 -3.87 14.23
N LEU A 226 12.41 -4.92 13.89
CA LEU A 226 12.75 -5.84 12.81
C LEU A 226 12.76 -5.15 11.44
N PHE A 227 11.72 -4.37 11.10
CA PHE A 227 11.70 -3.59 9.86
C PHE A 227 12.88 -2.62 9.80
N LEU A 228 13.17 -1.88 10.87
CA LEU A 228 14.27 -0.94 10.93
C LEU A 228 15.64 -1.62 10.85
N HIS A 229 15.76 -2.87 11.30
CA HIS A 229 16.99 -3.64 11.22
C HIS A 229 17.18 -4.20 9.81
N TYR A 230 16.25 -5.01 9.33
CA TYR A 230 16.43 -5.77 8.10
C TYR A 230 16.40 -4.92 6.84
N LEU A 231 15.56 -3.89 6.76
CA LEU A 231 15.47 -3.04 5.56
C LEU A 231 16.69 -2.15 5.32
N LYS A 232 17.72 -2.22 6.17
CA LYS A 232 19.03 -1.64 5.88
C LYS A 232 19.81 -2.46 4.86
N HIS A 233 19.58 -3.77 4.84
CA HIS A 233 20.37 -4.75 4.08
C HIS A 233 19.52 -5.64 3.19
N TYR A 234 18.21 -5.57 3.31
CA TYR A 234 17.23 -6.36 2.57
C TYR A 234 16.17 -5.48 1.92
N GLU A 235 15.60 -6.01 0.86
CA GLU A 235 14.44 -5.46 0.18
C GLU A 235 13.27 -6.45 0.27
N ILE A 236 12.06 -5.97 0.49
CA ILE A 236 10.87 -6.80 0.34
C ILE A 236 10.56 -6.92 -1.14
N THR A 237 10.58 -8.13 -1.67
CA THR A 237 10.38 -8.46 -3.09
C THR A 237 9.25 -9.44 -3.33
N GLY A 238 8.77 -10.11 -2.28
CA GLY A 238 7.73 -11.11 -2.36
C GLY A 238 6.79 -11.12 -1.16
N PHE A 239 5.65 -11.79 -1.33
CA PHE A 239 4.66 -11.97 -0.26
C PHE A 239 4.03 -13.36 -0.34
N ARG A 240 4.19 -14.15 0.72
CA ARG A 240 3.59 -15.47 0.90
C ARG A 240 2.24 -15.35 1.61
N ARG A 241 1.24 -16.12 1.16
CA ARG A 241 -0.06 -16.28 1.83
C ARG A 241 -0.32 -17.70 2.30
N GLU A 242 0.20 -18.67 1.56
CA GLU A 242 0.07 -20.10 1.88
C GLU A 242 0.91 -20.43 3.13
N GLY A 243 0.30 -21.10 4.10
CA GLY A 243 0.95 -21.38 5.38
C GLY A 243 1.12 -20.19 6.33
N GLY A 244 0.52 -19.05 6.00
CA GLY A 244 0.59 -17.80 6.77
C GLY A 244 1.09 -16.62 5.94
N ASN A 245 0.74 -15.40 6.38
CA ASN A 245 1.16 -14.19 5.70
C ASN A 245 2.60 -13.84 6.07
N ALA A 246 3.48 -13.73 5.08
CA ALA A 246 4.86 -13.32 5.31
C ALA A 246 5.41 -12.48 4.15
N TYR A 247 6.19 -11.46 4.46
CA TYR A 247 7.07 -10.83 3.48
C TYR A 247 8.26 -11.74 3.18
N LEU A 248 8.63 -11.78 1.91
CA LEU A 248 9.94 -12.29 1.50
C LEU A 248 10.91 -11.11 1.43
N LEU A 249 11.99 -11.21 2.17
CA LEU A 249 13.11 -10.27 2.18
C LEU A 249 14.26 -10.88 1.39
N GLU A 250 14.78 -10.18 0.41
CA GLU A 250 15.98 -10.57 -0.34
C GLU A 250 17.13 -9.63 0.03
N ARG A 251 18.32 -10.23 0.26
CA ARG A 251 19.52 -9.47 0.62
C ARG A 251 19.96 -8.62 -0.58
N ILE A 252 20.17 -7.33 -0.33
CA ILE A 252 20.66 -6.40 -1.36
C ILE A 252 22.13 -6.72 -1.61
N SER A 253 22.48 -7.01 -2.87
CA SER A 253 23.88 -7.08 -3.28
C SER A 253 24.48 -5.69 -3.21
N VAL A 254 25.58 -5.55 -2.47
CA VAL A 254 26.36 -4.31 -2.36
C VAL A 254 27.24 -4.16 -3.57
#